data_2f15a0c927c2d8e60a575ef545db7430
#
_entry.id   2f15a0c927c2d8e60a575ef545db7430
#
_cell.length_a   1.000
_cell.length_b   1.000
_cell.length_c   1.000
_cell.angle_alpha   90.00
_cell.angle_beta   90.00
_cell.angle_gamma   90.00
#
_symmetry.space_group_name_H-M   'P 1'
#
loop_
_entity.id
_entity.type
_entity.pdbx_description
1 polymer ?
#
loop_
_entity_poly.entity_id
_entity_poly.type
_entity_poly.pdbx_seq_one_letter_code
_entity_poly.pdbx_strand_id
1 'polypeptide(L)'
;YEAKSENRISAVFGNMAYLDGFYYPMLDNLQQSLLERVYTTYPFRTMILTTGDMPEDPYDYWTWGDIIGYADAWYEYSGSSIYRGTINKGEWTRSNDLKHFVIDFPTHAANGTFKSIYWSGGAGTDSSAQAPKFNDLYSKRTLEAGSSTTGSLSNYNVCTDETNLYVLKTSSTTLYVYDKFTGVKKSTITLPTAAKAIAYDGTNFWILISDGSFKKLDKNFAIVASYSKSAAIPADLVYDVKYFDIVVNDTYVYITYNGCTDTSGSTSKYKSCIARYNKDGTFANKIEVYSGNSDCISITKIPNNKFWVIVRTSVFLQLNSDLTTYGSTNLGYCIYNSIIWDNDTSTVFTYSNIMYGDLKQQYIIPASAHTLLPEAITKTPTNTMKIQYDFSCDYVYPLDMPAH
;
A
#
# COMPACT_ATOMS: atom_id res chain seq x y z
N TYR A 1 -27.80 -4.85 -18.34
CA TYR A 1 -26.56 -5.00 -19.11
C TYR A 1 -25.84 -6.25 -18.60
N GLU A 2 -25.51 -7.18 -19.46
CA GLU A 2 -24.78 -8.39 -19.13
C GLU A 2 -23.44 -8.36 -19.88
N ALA A 3 -22.34 -8.37 -19.17
CA ALA A 3 -21.01 -8.51 -19.72
C ALA A 3 -20.43 -9.86 -19.30
N LYS A 4 -19.92 -10.63 -20.25
CA LYS A 4 -19.25 -11.91 -20.01
C LYS A 4 -17.79 -11.77 -20.40
N SER A 5 -16.90 -12.26 -19.55
CA SER A 5 -15.46 -12.31 -19.80
C SER A 5 -14.87 -13.57 -19.17
N GLU A 6 -13.81 -14.08 -19.77
CA GLU A 6 -13.00 -15.15 -19.20
C GLU A 6 -11.93 -14.54 -18.28
N ASN A 7 -11.52 -15.30 -17.26
CA ASN A 7 -10.61 -14.82 -16.24
C ASN A 7 -9.20 -15.39 -16.44
N ARG A 8 -8.19 -14.61 -16.06
CA ARG A 8 -6.83 -15.12 -15.91
C ARG A 8 -6.49 -15.25 -14.43
N ILE A 9 -6.02 -16.43 -14.05
CA ILE A 9 -5.51 -16.70 -12.72
C ILE A 9 -4.01 -16.41 -12.73
N SER A 10 -3.52 -15.75 -11.67
CA SER A 10 -2.11 -15.45 -11.50
C SER A 10 -1.25 -16.73 -11.54
N ALA A 11 -0.16 -16.71 -12.30
CA ALA A 11 0.79 -17.82 -12.39
C ALA A 11 1.40 -18.17 -11.02
N VAL A 12 1.57 -17.17 -10.15
CA VAL A 12 2.01 -17.40 -8.75
C VAL A 12 1.03 -18.29 -8.03
N PHE A 13 -0.28 -18.05 -8.18
CA PHE A 13 -1.29 -18.88 -7.54
C PHE A 13 -1.29 -20.31 -8.10
N GLY A 14 -1.22 -20.48 -9.41
CA GLY A 14 -1.09 -21.80 -10.04
C GLY A 14 0.14 -22.55 -9.56
N ASN A 15 1.28 -21.89 -9.50
CA ASN A 15 2.52 -22.47 -8.98
C ASN A 15 2.42 -22.81 -7.49
N MET A 16 1.80 -21.96 -6.69
CA MET A 16 1.61 -22.22 -5.26
C MET A 16 0.67 -23.39 -5.00
N ALA A 17 -0.42 -23.50 -5.73
CA ALA A 17 -1.36 -24.63 -5.63
C ALA A 17 -0.69 -25.96 -6.05
N TYR A 18 0.21 -25.92 -7.07
CA TYR A 18 0.98 -27.07 -7.49
C TYR A 18 2.04 -27.49 -6.45
N LEU A 19 2.71 -26.53 -5.84
CA LEU A 19 3.78 -26.77 -4.86
C LEU A 19 3.27 -27.33 -3.53
N ASP A 20 2.02 -27.01 -3.12
CA ASP A 20 1.46 -27.47 -1.84
C ASP A 20 1.37 -28.99 -1.71
N GLY A 21 1.04 -29.69 -2.80
CA GLY A 21 0.85 -31.15 -2.74
C GLY A 21 2.15 -31.95 -2.62
N PHE A 22 3.31 -31.42 -3.06
CA PHE A 22 4.50 -32.24 -3.26
C PHE A 22 5.82 -31.68 -2.72
N TYR A 23 5.94 -30.36 -2.47
CA TYR A 23 7.24 -29.74 -2.19
C TYR A 23 7.32 -28.94 -0.90
N TYR A 24 6.30 -29.00 -0.06
CA TYR A 24 6.29 -28.26 1.21
C TYR A 24 7.59 -28.38 2.03
N PRO A 25 8.25 -29.55 2.13
CA PRO A 25 9.51 -29.67 2.86
C PRO A 25 10.75 -29.09 2.15
N MET A 26 10.66 -28.77 0.85
CA MET A 26 11.78 -28.26 0.05
C MET A 26 11.75 -26.75 -0.18
N LEU A 27 10.70 -26.08 0.26
CA LEU A 27 10.56 -24.64 0.11
C LEU A 27 11.44 -23.93 1.13
N ASP A 28 12.06 -22.83 0.72
CA ASP A 28 12.71 -21.95 1.68
C ASP A 28 11.69 -21.33 2.63
N ASN A 29 12.17 -20.78 3.75
CA ASN A 29 11.31 -20.18 4.79
C ASN A 29 10.37 -19.09 4.25
N LEU A 30 10.71 -18.49 3.11
CA LEU A 30 9.89 -17.48 2.47
C LEU A 30 8.73 -18.10 1.72
N GLN A 31 9.00 -19.12 0.92
CA GLN A 31 7.98 -19.84 0.16
C GLN A 31 7.01 -20.55 1.11
N GLN A 32 7.52 -21.13 2.20
CA GLN A 32 6.67 -21.68 3.26
C GLN A 32 5.79 -20.60 3.90
N SER A 33 6.34 -19.45 4.25
CA SER A 33 5.58 -18.35 4.85
C SER A 33 4.49 -17.80 3.91
N LEU A 34 4.77 -17.72 2.60
CA LEU A 34 3.78 -17.34 1.61
C LEU A 34 2.68 -18.40 1.47
N LEU A 35 3.05 -19.68 1.41
CA LEU A 35 2.11 -20.78 1.31
C LEU A 35 1.23 -20.91 2.54
N GLU A 36 1.80 -20.91 3.75
CA GLU A 36 1.03 -20.96 4.99
C GLU A 36 -0.02 -19.86 5.05
N ARG A 37 0.31 -18.67 4.56
CA ARG A 37 -0.62 -17.55 4.57
C ARG A 37 -1.60 -17.55 3.42
N VAL A 38 -1.26 -18.05 2.25
CA VAL A 38 -2.22 -18.25 1.15
C VAL A 38 -3.23 -19.33 1.50
N TYR A 39 -2.83 -20.39 2.21
CA TYR A 39 -3.76 -21.43 2.69
C TYR A 39 -4.63 -20.98 3.85
N THR A 40 -4.11 -20.19 4.75
CA THR A 40 -4.89 -19.59 5.85
C THR A 40 -5.72 -18.38 5.41
N THR A 41 -5.41 -17.80 4.25
CA THR A 41 -6.02 -16.58 3.73
C THR A 41 -6.51 -16.80 2.32
N TYR A 42 -7.67 -17.30 2.18
CA TYR A 42 -8.38 -17.58 0.92
C TYR A 42 -7.97 -16.64 -0.24
N PRO A 43 -7.34 -17.13 -1.32
CA PRO A 43 -6.78 -16.30 -2.39
C PRO A 43 -7.84 -15.46 -3.13
N PHE A 44 -9.09 -15.87 -3.10
CA PHE A 44 -10.22 -15.16 -3.68
C PHE A 44 -11.14 -14.60 -2.59
N ARG A 45 -10.57 -13.81 -1.70
CA ARG A 45 -11.34 -13.26 -0.59
C ARG A 45 -11.94 -11.91 -0.92
N THR A 46 -11.19 -11.04 -1.57
CA THR A 46 -11.61 -9.68 -1.87
C THR A 46 -11.76 -9.49 -3.36
N MET A 47 -12.95 -9.17 -3.82
CA MET A 47 -13.21 -8.67 -5.16
C MET A 47 -13.01 -7.17 -5.19
N ILE A 48 -12.30 -6.67 -6.20
CA ILE A 48 -11.91 -5.26 -6.34
C ILE A 48 -12.26 -4.78 -7.74
N LEU A 49 -12.98 -3.67 -7.84
CA LEU A 49 -13.36 -3.01 -9.08
C LEU A 49 -12.44 -1.80 -9.31
N THR A 50 -11.82 -1.72 -10.46
CA THR A 50 -10.90 -0.62 -10.77
C THR A 50 -11.13 0.01 -12.15
N THR A 51 -10.64 1.24 -12.33
CA THR A 51 -10.61 1.93 -13.62
C THR A 51 -9.56 1.37 -14.59
N GLY A 52 -8.71 0.43 -14.14
CA GLY A 52 -7.60 -0.09 -14.92
C GLY A 52 -8.06 -0.80 -16.19
N ASP A 53 -7.29 -0.66 -17.24
CA ASP A 53 -7.50 -1.25 -18.57
C ASP A 53 -6.30 -2.05 -19.08
N MET A 54 -5.41 -2.44 -18.16
CA MET A 54 -4.26 -3.28 -18.50
C MET A 54 -4.73 -4.63 -19.03
N PRO A 55 -4.06 -5.19 -20.03
CA PRO A 55 -4.30 -6.54 -20.48
C PRO A 55 -4.13 -7.56 -19.35
N GLU A 56 -4.90 -8.63 -19.40
CA GLU A 56 -4.75 -9.75 -18.48
C GLU A 56 -3.40 -10.44 -18.68
N ASP A 57 -2.54 -10.37 -17.63
CA ASP A 57 -1.24 -11.00 -17.61
C ASP A 57 -1.12 -11.85 -16.34
N PRO A 58 -0.91 -13.18 -16.44
CA PRO A 58 -0.78 -14.05 -15.28
C PRO A 58 0.48 -13.76 -14.43
N TYR A 59 1.42 -12.98 -14.94
CA TYR A 59 2.64 -12.56 -14.24
C TYR A 59 2.56 -11.15 -13.68
N ASP A 60 1.47 -10.41 -13.95
CA ASP A 60 1.21 -9.10 -13.33
C ASP A 60 0.34 -9.29 -12.09
N TYR A 61 0.89 -8.91 -10.94
CA TYR A 61 0.27 -9.10 -9.63
C TYR A 61 -0.39 -7.85 -9.06
N TRP A 62 -0.39 -6.74 -9.83
CA TRP A 62 -0.93 -5.48 -9.36
C TRP A 62 -2.41 -5.31 -9.69
N THR A 63 -3.12 -4.63 -8.78
CA THR A 63 -4.45 -4.10 -9.06
C THR A 63 -4.31 -2.74 -9.75
N TRP A 64 -4.28 -2.72 -11.07
CA TRP A 64 -4.14 -1.50 -11.86
C TRP A 64 -5.40 -0.64 -11.83
N GLY A 65 -5.21 0.69 -11.95
CA GLY A 65 -6.26 1.70 -11.95
C GLY A 65 -6.71 2.11 -10.55
N ASP A 66 -7.55 3.14 -10.47
CA ASP A 66 -8.14 3.59 -9.22
C ASP A 66 -9.27 2.66 -8.78
N ILE A 67 -9.40 2.44 -7.47
CA ILE A 67 -10.41 1.56 -6.93
C ILE A 67 -11.74 2.29 -6.88
N ILE A 68 -12.73 1.72 -7.55
CA ILE A 68 -14.12 2.20 -7.57
C ILE A 68 -14.95 1.50 -6.50
N GLY A 69 -14.68 0.22 -6.26
CA GLY A 69 -15.38 -0.55 -5.24
C GLY A 69 -14.66 -1.84 -4.88
N TYR A 70 -15.07 -2.46 -3.78
CA TYR A 70 -14.59 -3.77 -3.35
C TYR A 70 -15.60 -4.48 -2.46
N ALA A 71 -15.49 -5.79 -2.32
CA ALA A 71 -16.30 -6.56 -1.40
C ALA A 71 -15.54 -7.76 -0.85
N ASP A 72 -15.84 -8.13 0.40
CA ASP A 72 -15.37 -9.36 1.01
C ASP A 72 -16.29 -10.53 0.58
N ALA A 73 -15.73 -11.60 0.04
CA ALA A 73 -16.48 -12.76 -0.42
C ALA A 73 -16.98 -13.67 0.72
N TRP A 74 -16.64 -13.38 1.98
CA TRP A 74 -16.99 -14.21 3.14
C TRP A 74 -17.89 -13.52 4.14
N TYR A 75 -17.79 -12.19 4.26
CA TYR A 75 -18.52 -11.42 5.26
C TYR A 75 -19.47 -10.42 4.62
N GLU A 76 -20.72 -10.48 5.08
CA GLU A 76 -21.72 -9.48 4.72
C GLU A 76 -21.38 -8.12 5.30
N TYR A 77 -21.74 -7.08 4.58
CA TYR A 77 -21.52 -5.70 4.97
C TYR A 77 -22.82 -4.90 4.86
N SER A 78 -23.14 -4.17 5.91
CA SER A 78 -24.34 -3.32 6.00
C SER A 78 -24.03 -1.86 6.32
N GLY A 79 -22.75 -1.44 6.24
CA GLY A 79 -22.35 -0.06 6.52
C GLY A 79 -22.54 0.89 5.33
N SER A 80 -22.11 2.13 5.50
CA SER A 80 -22.31 3.24 4.54
C SER A 80 -21.06 3.60 3.71
N SER A 81 -20.07 2.69 3.62
CA SER A 81 -18.88 2.94 2.78
C SER A 81 -19.27 3.15 1.33
N ILE A 82 -18.75 4.22 0.72
CA ILE A 82 -18.97 4.51 -0.70
C ILE A 82 -18.24 3.54 -1.65
N TYR A 83 -17.38 2.68 -1.13
CA TYR A 83 -16.62 1.68 -1.91
C TYR A 83 -17.14 0.27 -1.71
N ARG A 84 -17.75 -0.05 -0.55
CA ARG A 84 -17.93 -1.45 -0.13
C ARG A 84 -19.28 -2.02 -0.50
N GLY A 85 -19.24 -3.10 -1.30
CA GLY A 85 -20.37 -4.02 -1.53
C GLY A 85 -20.45 -5.10 -0.47
N THR A 86 -21.41 -5.98 -0.62
CA THR A 86 -21.68 -7.11 0.28
C THR A 86 -21.84 -8.42 -0.48
N ILE A 87 -21.33 -9.51 0.09
CA ILE A 87 -21.65 -10.86 -0.42
C ILE A 87 -23.12 -11.14 -0.22
N ASN A 88 -23.78 -11.68 -1.25
CA ASN A 88 -25.14 -12.17 -1.19
C ASN A 88 -25.13 -13.68 -0.92
N LYS A 89 -25.20 -14.03 0.35
CA LYS A 89 -25.17 -15.44 0.78
C LYS A 89 -26.40 -16.24 0.37
N GLY A 90 -27.50 -15.59 0.02
CA GLY A 90 -28.69 -16.24 -0.46
C GLY A 90 -28.56 -16.76 -1.90
N GLU A 91 -27.72 -16.17 -2.70
CA GLU A 91 -27.46 -16.53 -4.09
C GLU A 91 -26.07 -17.17 -4.31
N TRP A 92 -25.19 -17.09 -3.32
CA TRP A 92 -23.88 -17.74 -3.37
C TRP A 92 -24.04 -19.27 -3.37
N THR A 93 -23.35 -19.94 -4.29
CA THR A 93 -23.38 -21.41 -4.35
C THR A 93 -21.98 -22.01 -4.49
N ARG A 94 -21.88 -23.27 -4.10
CA ARG A 94 -20.64 -24.03 -4.21
C ARG A 94 -20.98 -25.48 -4.60
N SER A 95 -20.30 -25.98 -5.63
CA SER A 95 -20.20 -27.40 -5.97
C SER A 95 -18.72 -27.87 -5.84
N ASN A 96 -18.43 -29.10 -6.23
CA ASN A 96 -17.06 -29.64 -6.16
C ASN A 96 -16.07 -28.91 -7.07
N ASP A 97 -16.54 -28.40 -8.20
CA ASP A 97 -15.77 -27.81 -9.29
C ASP A 97 -16.10 -26.34 -9.56
N LEU A 98 -17.14 -25.79 -8.92
CA LEU A 98 -17.62 -24.43 -9.15
C LEU A 98 -17.85 -23.69 -7.84
N LYS A 99 -17.35 -22.45 -7.77
CA LYS A 99 -17.75 -21.47 -6.77
C LYS A 99 -18.38 -20.29 -7.48
N HIS A 100 -19.65 -20.05 -7.19
CA HIS A 100 -20.44 -18.95 -7.70
C HIS A 100 -20.56 -17.87 -6.62
N PHE A 101 -19.92 -16.73 -6.84
CA PHE A 101 -20.00 -15.58 -5.95
C PHE A 101 -21.01 -14.57 -6.48
N VAL A 102 -21.85 -14.06 -5.60
CA VAL A 102 -22.79 -12.98 -5.90
C VAL A 102 -22.50 -11.82 -4.97
N ILE A 103 -22.15 -10.68 -5.54
CA ILE A 103 -21.82 -9.47 -4.79
C ILE A 103 -22.81 -8.36 -5.16
N ASP A 104 -23.45 -7.78 -4.15
CA ASP A 104 -24.37 -6.66 -4.30
C ASP A 104 -23.70 -5.34 -3.89
N PHE A 105 -23.82 -4.35 -4.75
CA PHE A 105 -23.41 -2.97 -4.47
C PHE A 105 -24.66 -2.09 -4.38
N PRO A 106 -24.94 -1.54 -3.18
CA PRO A 106 -26.08 -0.62 -2.99
C PRO A 106 -25.86 0.70 -3.76
N THR A 107 -26.88 1.53 -3.81
CA THR A 107 -26.89 2.78 -4.57
C THR A 107 -25.73 3.71 -4.20
N HIS A 108 -25.34 3.75 -2.92
CA HIS A 108 -24.28 4.63 -2.42
C HIS A 108 -22.86 4.09 -2.64
N ALA A 109 -22.69 2.80 -2.96
CA ALA A 109 -21.37 2.16 -3.08
C ALA A 109 -20.95 1.91 -4.53
N ALA A 110 -19.64 1.92 -4.77
CA ALA A 110 -18.99 1.65 -6.06
C ALA A 110 -19.52 2.51 -7.23
N ASN A 111 -19.84 3.78 -6.95
CA ASN A 111 -20.28 4.71 -7.99
C ASN A 111 -19.08 5.22 -8.78
N GLY A 112 -19.12 5.01 -10.10
CA GLY A 112 -18.05 5.35 -11.00
C GLY A 112 -17.99 4.39 -12.17
N THR A 113 -16.98 4.56 -13.01
CA THR A 113 -16.73 3.71 -14.17
C THR A 113 -15.57 2.78 -13.87
N PHE A 114 -15.76 1.48 -14.05
CA PHE A 114 -14.70 0.48 -13.89
C PHE A 114 -14.59 -0.40 -15.14
N LYS A 115 -13.41 -0.93 -15.37
CA LYS A 115 -13.09 -1.80 -16.52
C LYS A 115 -12.40 -3.09 -16.11
N SER A 116 -11.87 -3.17 -14.89
CA SER A 116 -11.20 -4.37 -14.38
C SER A 116 -11.83 -4.85 -13.08
N ILE A 117 -11.87 -6.18 -12.93
CA ILE A 117 -12.23 -6.89 -11.71
C ILE A 117 -10.99 -7.67 -11.28
N TYR A 118 -10.49 -7.41 -10.08
CA TYR A 118 -9.39 -8.15 -9.47
C TYR A 118 -9.90 -8.94 -8.28
N TRP A 119 -9.23 -10.06 -8.03
CA TRP A 119 -9.37 -10.79 -6.78
C TRP A 119 -8.04 -10.76 -6.02
N SER A 120 -8.12 -10.68 -4.72
CA SER A 120 -6.93 -10.70 -3.86
C SER A 120 -7.24 -11.50 -2.60
N GLY A 121 -6.24 -12.23 -2.15
CA GLY A 121 -6.27 -12.87 -0.83
C GLY A 121 -5.84 -11.87 0.23
N GLY A 122 -6.55 -11.79 1.33
CA GLY A 122 -6.16 -11.00 2.50
C GLY A 122 -6.00 -11.86 3.73
N ALA A 123 -4.95 -11.65 4.50
CA ALA A 123 -4.84 -12.22 5.83
C ALA A 123 -5.85 -11.52 6.75
N GLY A 124 -6.99 -12.13 7.01
CA GLY A 124 -7.97 -11.54 7.91
C GLY A 124 -8.64 -12.63 8.72
N THR A 125 -8.24 -12.78 9.95
CA THR A 125 -8.99 -13.52 10.97
C THR A 125 -10.08 -12.67 11.58
N ASP A 126 -10.33 -11.47 11.03
CA ASP A 126 -11.22 -10.51 11.68
C ASP A 126 -12.63 -10.64 11.16
N SER A 127 -13.51 -11.18 12.02
CA SER A 127 -14.95 -11.25 11.83
C SER A 127 -15.62 -9.88 11.99
N SER A 128 -14.88 -8.84 12.32
CA SER A 128 -15.40 -7.51 12.50
C SER A 128 -15.49 -6.75 11.17
N ALA A 129 -16.38 -5.77 11.11
CA ALA A 129 -16.72 -4.92 9.97
C ALA A 129 -15.54 -4.09 9.36
N GLN A 130 -14.31 -4.53 9.52
CA GLN A 130 -13.13 -3.86 8.96
C GLN A 130 -13.03 -4.07 7.44
N ALA A 131 -12.44 -3.11 6.76
CA ALA A 131 -12.19 -3.22 5.33
C ALA A 131 -11.42 -4.50 5.02
N PRO A 132 -11.77 -5.24 3.96
CA PRO A 132 -11.02 -6.41 3.57
C PRO A 132 -9.56 -6.03 3.33
N LYS A 133 -8.66 -6.87 3.80
CA LYS A 133 -7.23 -6.65 3.66
C LYS A 133 -6.81 -7.12 2.27
N PHE A 134 -6.47 -6.21 1.42
CA PHE A 134 -5.73 -6.45 0.19
C PHE A 134 -4.48 -5.57 0.22
N ASN A 135 -3.42 -6.03 -0.43
CA ASN A 135 -2.08 -5.44 -0.36
C ASN A 135 -1.46 -5.48 1.06
N ASP A 136 -1.60 -6.59 1.79
CA ASP A 136 -0.93 -6.81 3.09
C ASP A 136 0.57 -7.10 2.90
N LEU A 137 1.37 -6.87 3.95
CA LEU A 137 2.83 -6.95 3.89
C LEU A 137 3.38 -8.20 4.59
N TYR A 138 4.34 -8.88 3.94
CA TYR A 138 5.05 -10.04 4.48
C TYR A 138 6.53 -9.78 4.57
N SER A 139 7.16 -10.17 5.66
CA SER A 139 8.60 -10.06 5.82
C SER A 139 9.32 -10.99 4.82
N LYS A 140 10.13 -10.39 3.95
CA LYS A 140 11.09 -11.10 3.11
C LYS A 140 12.37 -11.37 3.89
N ARG A 141 12.91 -10.33 4.51
CA ARG A 141 14.11 -10.40 5.34
C ARG A 141 14.22 -9.18 6.24
N THR A 142 14.97 -9.34 7.32
CA THR A 142 15.46 -8.22 8.13
C THR A 142 16.84 -7.83 7.61
N LEU A 143 17.02 -6.57 7.20
CA LEU A 143 18.29 -6.05 6.72
C LEU A 143 19.18 -5.61 7.90
N GLU A 144 18.57 -5.01 8.91
CA GLU A 144 19.22 -4.62 10.15
C GLU A 144 18.24 -4.80 11.30
N ALA A 145 18.62 -5.61 12.28
CA ALA A 145 17.84 -5.82 13.49
C ALA A 145 18.20 -4.76 14.51
N GLY A 146 17.20 -4.15 15.11
CA GLY A 146 17.41 -3.17 16.18
C GLY A 146 17.93 -3.83 17.47
N SER A 147 18.68 -3.08 18.25
CA SER A 147 19.18 -3.53 19.55
C SER A 147 18.30 -3.03 20.67
N SER A 148 17.87 -3.95 21.54
CA SER A 148 17.07 -3.65 22.73
C SER A 148 17.83 -2.86 23.82
N THR A 149 19.16 -2.71 23.67
CA THR A 149 20.02 -2.15 24.70
C THR A 149 20.28 -0.65 24.59
N THR A 150 19.90 -0.02 23.49
CA THR A 150 20.05 1.43 23.32
C THR A 150 18.69 2.11 23.35
N GLY A 151 18.22 2.49 24.50
CA GLY A 151 16.93 3.17 24.74
C GLY A 151 16.76 4.55 24.08
N SER A 152 17.44 4.82 22.98
CA SER A 152 17.26 5.99 22.12
C SER A 152 17.06 5.51 20.69
N LEU A 153 15.83 5.19 20.34
CA LEU A 153 15.44 4.84 18.97
C LEU A 153 15.58 6.10 18.10
N SER A 154 16.66 6.20 17.33
CA SER A 154 16.75 7.18 16.27
C SER A 154 15.69 6.82 15.23
N ASN A 155 14.82 7.77 14.92
CA ASN A 155 13.90 7.60 13.80
C ASN A 155 14.69 7.59 12.50
N TYR A 156 14.36 6.70 11.59
CA TYR A 156 14.94 6.66 10.26
C TYR A 156 13.85 6.85 9.22
N ASN A 157 14.24 7.43 8.08
CA ASN A 157 13.44 7.51 6.88
C ASN A 157 14.18 6.79 5.75
N VAL A 158 13.46 6.17 4.83
CA VAL A 158 14.04 5.34 3.78
C VAL A 158 13.63 5.81 2.39
N CYS A 159 14.56 5.70 1.42
CA CYS A 159 14.25 5.87 0.01
C CYS A 159 15.14 4.95 -0.83
N THR A 160 14.76 4.67 -2.09
CA THR A 160 15.52 3.82 -3.01
C THR A 160 15.85 4.56 -4.30
N ASP A 161 16.99 4.20 -4.91
CA ASP A 161 17.29 4.44 -6.33
C ASP A 161 17.35 3.09 -7.07
N GLU A 162 17.93 3.06 -8.25
CA GLU A 162 18.04 1.87 -9.10
C GLU A 162 18.82 0.73 -8.44
N THR A 163 19.77 1.02 -7.54
CA THR A 163 20.70 0.03 -6.96
C THR A 163 20.79 0.06 -5.44
N ASN A 164 20.40 1.16 -4.83
CA ASN A 164 20.64 1.39 -3.41
C ASN A 164 19.36 1.62 -2.63
N LEU A 165 19.42 1.23 -1.37
CA LEU A 165 18.50 1.65 -0.32
C LEU A 165 19.24 2.70 0.54
N TYR A 166 18.66 3.85 0.66
CA TYR A 166 19.14 4.95 1.50
C TYR A 166 18.36 4.98 2.80
N VAL A 167 19.08 5.04 3.92
CA VAL A 167 18.51 5.07 5.26
C VAL A 167 18.99 6.33 5.96
N LEU A 168 18.13 7.33 5.99
CA LEU A 168 18.40 8.63 6.61
C LEU A 168 18.12 8.57 8.11
N LYS A 169 19.10 8.91 8.93
CA LYS A 169 18.85 9.22 10.34
C LYS A 169 18.11 10.57 10.41
N THR A 170 16.85 10.54 10.89
CA THR A 170 15.99 11.75 10.88
C THR A 170 16.58 12.87 11.75
N SER A 171 16.40 14.10 11.29
CA SER A 171 16.95 15.32 11.91
C SER A 171 18.48 15.30 12.03
N SER A 172 19.14 14.62 11.10
CA SER A 172 20.58 14.45 11.02
C SER A 172 21.07 14.67 9.59
N THR A 173 22.37 14.81 9.44
CA THR A 173 23.06 14.80 8.12
C THR A 173 23.52 13.40 7.71
N THR A 174 23.30 12.37 8.55
CA THR A 174 23.82 11.02 8.30
C THR A 174 22.87 10.23 7.43
N LEU A 175 23.37 9.73 6.30
CA LEU A 175 22.68 8.89 5.34
C LEU A 175 23.47 7.59 5.14
N TYR A 176 22.88 6.45 5.51
CA TYR A 176 23.46 5.13 5.27
C TYR A 176 23.01 4.61 3.90
N VAL A 177 23.94 3.97 3.19
CA VAL A 177 23.69 3.40 1.87
C VAL A 177 23.86 1.89 1.93
N TYR A 178 22.82 1.17 1.51
CA TYR A 178 22.81 -0.29 1.41
C TYR A 178 22.60 -0.69 -0.04
N ASP A 179 23.14 -1.82 -0.42
CA ASP A 179 22.71 -2.51 -1.64
C ASP A 179 21.30 -3.04 -1.43
N LYS A 180 20.33 -2.59 -2.24
CA LYS A 180 18.92 -2.98 -2.02
C LYS A 180 18.62 -4.44 -2.36
N PHE A 181 19.43 -5.08 -3.21
CA PHE A 181 19.25 -6.48 -3.60
C PHE A 181 19.87 -7.43 -2.58
N THR A 182 21.05 -7.14 -2.09
CA THR A 182 21.78 -7.99 -1.14
C THR A 182 21.54 -7.61 0.32
N GLY A 183 21.17 -6.34 0.60
CA GLY A 183 21.03 -5.79 1.94
C GLY A 183 22.36 -5.43 2.61
N VAL A 184 23.46 -5.50 1.89
CA VAL A 184 24.79 -5.20 2.42
C VAL A 184 25.00 -3.69 2.50
N LYS A 185 25.46 -3.20 3.64
CA LYS A 185 25.81 -1.79 3.82
C LYS A 185 27.06 -1.43 3.01
N LYS A 186 26.95 -0.43 2.12
CA LYS A 186 28.02 0.02 1.23
C LYS A 186 28.82 1.17 1.81
N SER A 187 28.14 2.20 2.33
CA SER A 187 28.79 3.45 2.75
C SER A 187 27.92 4.27 3.70
N THR A 188 28.48 5.37 4.15
CA THR A 188 27.79 6.44 4.87
C THR A 188 28.09 7.76 4.19
N ILE A 189 27.06 8.56 3.93
CA ILE A 189 27.14 9.87 3.29
C ILE A 189 26.75 10.94 4.31
N THR A 190 27.39 12.09 4.22
CA THR A 190 27.01 13.28 4.98
C THR A 190 26.25 14.25 4.08
N LEU A 191 24.98 14.47 4.38
CA LEU A 191 24.14 15.43 3.66
C LEU A 191 24.57 16.87 3.96
N PRO A 192 24.34 17.82 3.05
CA PRO A 192 24.73 19.22 3.23
C PRO A 192 23.91 19.94 4.32
N THR A 193 22.81 19.38 4.76
CA THR A 193 21.97 19.91 5.83
C THR A 193 21.22 18.76 6.52
N ALA A 194 20.89 18.95 7.79
CA ALA A 194 20.08 18.00 8.53
C ALA A 194 18.69 17.86 7.89
N ALA A 195 18.25 16.63 7.65
CA ALA A 195 17.00 16.32 6.98
C ALA A 195 16.09 15.48 7.86
N LYS A 196 14.80 15.66 7.69
CA LYS A 196 13.74 14.90 8.35
C LYS A 196 13.37 13.66 7.53
N ALA A 197 13.29 13.82 6.21
CA ALA A 197 12.97 12.75 5.27
C ALA A 197 13.71 12.95 3.94
N ILE A 198 13.76 11.88 3.14
CA ILE A 198 14.43 11.84 1.84
C ILE A 198 13.57 11.06 0.83
N ALA A 199 13.53 11.54 -0.41
CA ALA A 199 12.90 10.86 -1.55
C ALA A 199 13.80 10.94 -2.79
N TYR A 200 13.57 10.05 -3.75
CA TYR A 200 14.22 10.03 -5.05
C TYR A 200 13.20 10.06 -6.17
N ASP A 201 13.40 10.88 -7.20
CA ASP A 201 12.44 11.07 -8.30
C ASP A 201 12.90 10.44 -9.64
N GLY A 202 13.89 9.53 -9.57
CA GLY A 202 14.52 8.93 -10.76
C GLY A 202 15.73 9.74 -11.28
N THR A 203 15.90 10.99 -10.85
CA THR A 203 16.98 11.87 -11.30
C THR A 203 17.66 12.59 -10.14
N ASN A 204 16.89 13.09 -9.20
CA ASN A 204 17.34 13.92 -8.10
C ASN A 204 16.84 13.37 -6.76
N PHE A 205 17.58 13.66 -5.70
CA PHE A 205 17.10 13.48 -4.34
C PHE A 205 16.35 14.74 -3.87
N TRP A 206 15.39 14.52 -2.99
CA TRP A 206 14.62 15.57 -2.34
C TRP A 206 14.66 15.35 -0.85
N ILE A 207 14.97 16.37 -0.09
CA ILE A 207 15.02 16.28 1.38
C ILE A 207 14.04 17.27 2.00
N LEU A 208 13.34 16.80 3.03
CA LEU A 208 12.45 17.59 3.87
C LEU A 208 13.24 18.07 5.10
N ILE A 209 13.10 19.32 5.43
CA ILE A 209 13.68 19.92 6.63
C ILE A 209 12.64 20.00 7.74
N SER A 210 13.07 20.03 9.00
CA SER A 210 12.16 19.99 10.15
C SER A 210 11.20 21.18 10.24
N ASP A 211 11.51 22.30 9.58
CA ASP A 211 10.63 23.48 9.51
C ASP A 211 9.58 23.42 8.39
N GLY A 212 9.59 22.35 7.59
CA GLY A 212 8.70 22.15 6.46
C GLY A 212 9.21 22.71 5.14
N SER A 213 10.39 23.35 5.12
CA SER A 213 11.09 23.66 3.89
C SER A 213 11.68 22.39 3.28
N PHE A 214 11.96 22.39 1.98
CA PHE A 214 12.53 21.24 1.30
C PHE A 214 13.55 21.65 0.26
N LYS A 215 14.43 20.72 -0.08
CA LYS A 215 15.53 20.97 -1.02
C LYS A 215 15.62 19.86 -2.04
N LYS A 216 16.02 20.25 -3.25
CA LYS A 216 16.37 19.34 -4.34
C LYS A 216 17.88 19.19 -4.36
N LEU A 217 18.38 17.96 -4.44
CA LEU A 217 19.79 17.61 -4.50
C LEU A 217 20.06 16.84 -5.80
N ASP A 218 21.26 16.97 -6.34
CA ASP A 218 21.73 16.12 -7.42
C ASP A 218 22.14 14.71 -6.91
N LYS A 219 22.61 13.85 -7.82
CA LYS A 219 23.09 12.49 -7.48
C LYS A 219 24.33 12.46 -6.59
N ASN A 220 25.06 13.58 -6.48
CA ASN A 220 26.19 13.75 -5.57
C ASN A 220 25.79 14.41 -4.24
N PHE A 221 24.47 14.58 -4.02
CA PHE A 221 23.88 15.24 -2.86
C PHE A 221 24.22 16.72 -2.72
N ALA A 222 24.65 17.39 -3.81
CA ALA A 222 24.79 18.84 -3.84
C ALA A 222 23.44 19.53 -4.00
N ILE A 223 23.21 20.66 -3.30
CA ILE A 223 21.95 21.39 -3.35
C ILE A 223 21.80 22.05 -4.73
N VAL A 224 20.76 21.68 -5.47
CA VAL A 224 20.36 22.27 -6.76
C VAL A 224 19.34 23.39 -6.57
N ALA A 225 18.37 23.19 -5.66
CA ALA A 225 17.35 24.18 -5.37
C ALA A 225 16.88 24.06 -3.91
N SER A 226 16.33 25.19 -3.40
CA SER A 226 15.77 25.26 -2.06
C SER A 226 14.41 25.94 -2.12
N TYR A 227 13.43 25.36 -1.43
CA TYR A 227 12.04 25.79 -1.44
C TYR A 227 11.54 26.04 -0.02
N SER A 228 10.88 27.15 0.18
CA SER A 228 10.24 27.47 1.46
C SER A 228 8.90 26.76 1.60
N LYS A 229 8.53 26.44 2.83
CA LYS A 229 7.15 25.98 3.10
C LYS A 229 6.15 27.07 2.70
N SER A 230 4.99 26.65 2.21
CA SER A 230 3.90 27.60 1.94
C SER A 230 3.29 28.11 3.24
N ALA A 231 2.99 29.42 3.30
CA ALA A 231 2.21 29.99 4.37
C ALA A 231 0.78 29.44 4.46
N ALA A 232 0.27 28.85 3.38
CA ALA A 232 -1.05 28.21 3.34
C ALA A 232 -1.11 26.87 4.11
N ILE A 233 0.04 26.25 4.42
CA ILE A 233 0.07 24.95 5.11
C ILE A 233 -0.41 25.04 6.56
N PRO A 234 0.04 26.01 7.38
CA PRO A 234 -0.44 26.13 8.76
C PRO A 234 -1.66 27.03 8.92
N ALA A 235 -2.29 27.55 7.86
CA ALA A 235 -3.34 28.56 7.99
C ALA A 235 -4.53 28.11 8.87
N ASP A 236 -4.77 26.81 8.97
CA ASP A 236 -5.81 26.19 9.81
C ASP A 236 -5.24 25.31 10.95
N LEU A 237 -3.90 25.22 11.05
CA LEU A 237 -3.22 24.49 12.12
C LEU A 237 -2.34 25.47 12.91
N VAL A 238 -2.82 25.82 14.09
CA VAL A 238 -2.23 26.90 14.89
C VAL A 238 -1.29 26.43 15.98
N TYR A 239 -1.24 25.11 16.23
CA TYR A 239 -0.44 24.54 17.30
C TYR A 239 0.20 23.21 16.90
N ASP A 240 1.44 22.99 17.38
CA ASP A 240 2.21 21.74 17.27
C ASP A 240 2.34 21.18 15.84
N VAL A 241 2.58 22.04 14.85
CA VAL A 241 2.74 21.62 13.45
C VAL A 241 4.06 20.86 13.28
N LYS A 242 3.96 19.60 12.85
CA LYS A 242 5.09 18.71 12.60
C LYS A 242 5.09 18.19 11.16
N TYR A 243 6.24 18.08 10.57
CA TYR A 243 6.46 17.51 9.23
C TYR A 243 7.13 16.15 9.38
N PHE A 244 6.77 15.17 8.52
CA PHE A 244 7.21 13.79 8.71
C PHE A 244 7.93 13.20 7.51
N ASP A 245 7.32 13.24 6.33
CA ASP A 245 7.82 12.52 5.17
C ASP A 245 7.65 13.30 3.88
N ILE A 246 8.40 12.91 2.85
CA ILE A 246 8.39 13.48 1.52
C ILE A 246 8.37 12.35 0.49
N VAL A 247 7.50 12.45 -0.50
CA VAL A 247 7.51 11.59 -1.68
C VAL A 247 7.35 12.42 -2.93
N VAL A 248 7.94 11.97 -4.03
CA VAL A 248 7.92 12.70 -5.29
C VAL A 248 7.46 11.78 -6.41
N ASN A 249 6.55 12.27 -7.25
CA ASN A 249 6.19 11.62 -8.50
C ASN A 249 6.63 12.48 -9.69
N ASP A 250 6.17 12.17 -10.89
CA ASP A 250 6.57 12.88 -12.11
C ASP A 250 6.18 14.36 -12.10
N THR A 251 5.10 14.71 -11.41
CA THR A 251 4.50 16.05 -11.43
C THR A 251 4.68 16.81 -10.13
N TYR A 252 4.55 16.12 -8.99
CA TYR A 252 4.40 16.76 -7.69
C TYR A 252 5.38 16.26 -6.64
N VAL A 253 5.63 17.13 -5.66
CA VAL A 253 6.23 16.81 -4.36
C VAL A 253 5.13 16.78 -3.31
N TYR A 254 5.06 15.71 -2.54
CA TYR A 254 4.09 15.51 -1.48
C TYR A 254 4.81 15.51 -0.14
N ILE A 255 4.31 16.29 0.80
CA ILE A 255 4.88 16.41 2.15
C ILE A 255 3.78 16.09 3.16
N THR A 256 4.03 15.12 4.03
CA THR A 256 3.11 14.78 5.12
C THR A 256 3.37 15.64 6.34
N TYR A 257 2.30 16.12 6.98
CA TYR A 257 2.37 16.92 8.20
C TYR A 257 1.12 16.75 9.03
N ASN A 258 1.22 17.06 10.30
CA ASN A 258 0.07 17.20 11.19
C ASN A 258 0.14 18.50 11.99
N GLY A 259 -0.95 18.83 12.68
CA GLY A 259 -1.02 19.94 13.60
C GLY A 259 -2.43 20.04 14.21
N CYS A 260 -2.55 20.87 15.21
CA CYS A 260 -3.80 21.12 15.91
C CYS A 260 -4.48 22.39 15.40
N THR A 261 -5.79 22.35 15.24
CA THR A 261 -6.61 23.49 14.79
C THR A 261 -6.84 24.54 15.87
N ASP A 262 -6.48 24.26 17.12
CA ASP A 262 -6.53 25.21 18.23
C ASP A 262 -5.32 25.06 19.17
N THR A 263 -5.19 25.97 20.12
CA THR A 263 -4.07 25.99 21.08
C THR A 263 -4.26 25.05 22.27
N SER A 264 -5.38 24.34 22.36
CA SER A 264 -5.67 23.44 23.49
C SER A 264 -4.86 22.15 23.46
N GLY A 265 -4.33 21.79 22.27
CA GLY A 265 -3.65 20.51 22.07
C GLY A 265 -4.56 19.29 22.23
N SER A 266 -5.89 19.50 22.19
CA SER A 266 -6.87 18.41 22.31
C SER A 266 -6.72 17.42 21.18
N THR A 267 -6.72 16.14 21.51
CA THR A 267 -6.54 15.05 20.54
C THR A 267 -7.56 15.05 19.41
N SER A 268 -8.78 15.52 19.66
CA SER A 268 -9.84 15.62 18.66
C SER A 268 -9.67 16.77 17.66
N LYS A 269 -8.71 17.66 17.90
CA LYS A 269 -8.45 18.85 17.07
C LYS A 269 -7.23 18.71 16.17
N TYR A 270 -6.53 17.57 16.21
CA TYR A 270 -5.44 17.30 15.30
C TYR A 270 -5.96 16.88 13.93
N LYS A 271 -5.22 17.28 12.91
CA LYS A 271 -5.43 16.87 11.52
C LYS A 271 -4.11 16.40 10.93
N SER A 272 -4.16 15.29 10.21
CA SER A 272 -3.05 14.81 9.38
C SER A 272 -3.34 15.13 7.93
N CYS A 273 -2.38 15.77 7.28
CA CYS A 273 -2.54 16.33 5.96
C CYS A 273 -1.37 15.96 5.05
N ILE A 274 -1.63 16.01 3.75
CA ILE A 274 -0.62 15.95 2.69
C ILE A 274 -0.63 17.30 1.98
N ALA A 275 0.51 18.01 2.00
CA ALA A 275 0.73 19.17 1.17
C ALA A 275 1.27 18.74 -0.18
N ARG A 276 0.74 19.28 -1.26
CA ARG A 276 1.16 19.04 -2.62
C ARG A 276 1.78 20.29 -3.21
N TYR A 277 3.00 20.14 -3.75
CA TYR A 277 3.73 21.20 -4.44
C TYR A 277 4.05 20.77 -5.85
N ASN A 278 4.10 21.71 -6.78
CA ASN A 278 4.76 21.49 -8.06
C ASN A 278 6.28 21.31 -7.85
N LYS A 279 6.97 20.70 -8.82
CA LYS A 279 8.43 20.47 -8.72
C LYS A 279 9.28 21.76 -8.75
N ASP A 280 8.66 22.90 -9.09
CA ASP A 280 9.28 24.24 -8.98
C ASP A 280 9.13 24.86 -7.58
N GLY A 281 8.51 24.15 -6.65
CA GLY A 281 8.30 24.58 -5.28
C GLY A 281 7.03 25.40 -5.06
N THR A 282 6.22 25.66 -6.09
CA THR A 282 4.94 26.34 -5.93
C THR A 282 3.92 25.44 -5.26
N PHE A 283 3.23 25.97 -4.25
CA PHE A 283 2.19 25.23 -3.53
C PHE A 283 0.97 25.03 -4.43
N ALA A 284 0.54 23.78 -4.58
CA ALA A 284 -0.63 23.43 -5.38
C ALA A 284 -1.91 23.33 -4.53
N ASN A 285 -1.91 22.45 -3.54
CA ASN A 285 -3.02 22.31 -2.59
C ASN A 285 -2.61 21.47 -1.37
N LYS A 286 -3.53 21.32 -0.43
CA LYS A 286 -3.43 20.38 0.70
C LYS A 286 -4.65 19.49 0.77
N ILE A 287 -4.48 18.30 1.30
CA ILE A 287 -5.52 17.30 1.46
C ILE A 287 -5.46 16.81 2.90
N GLU A 288 -6.58 16.84 3.60
CA GLU A 288 -6.73 16.20 4.89
C GLU A 288 -6.96 14.71 4.67
N VAL A 289 -6.11 13.86 5.25
CA VAL A 289 -6.20 12.41 5.10
C VAL A 289 -6.74 11.74 6.35
N TYR A 290 -6.63 12.40 7.50
CA TYR A 290 -7.15 11.88 8.75
C TYR A 290 -7.47 12.99 9.75
N SER A 291 -8.60 12.85 10.47
CA SER A 291 -9.02 13.75 11.56
C SER A 291 -8.87 13.03 12.90
N GLY A 292 -8.19 13.65 13.84
CA GLY A 292 -7.91 13.10 15.17
C GLY A 292 -6.42 13.18 15.53
N ASN A 293 -6.09 12.87 16.79
CA ASN A 293 -4.69 12.83 17.24
C ASN A 293 -3.95 11.65 16.59
N SER A 294 -3.35 11.93 15.47
CA SER A 294 -2.51 10.94 14.78
C SER A 294 -1.38 11.66 14.09
N ASP A 295 -0.21 11.15 14.30
CA ASP A 295 0.93 11.52 13.49
C ASP A 295 0.78 10.86 12.11
N CYS A 296 0.72 11.66 11.04
CA CYS A 296 0.90 11.16 9.68
C CYS A 296 2.40 10.89 9.52
N ILE A 297 2.79 9.63 9.60
CA ILE A 297 4.19 9.29 9.81
C ILE A 297 4.92 9.10 8.49
N SER A 298 4.34 8.38 7.52
CA SER A 298 5.03 8.08 6.27
C SER A 298 4.07 7.94 5.10
N ILE A 299 4.57 8.28 3.92
CA ILE A 299 3.86 8.12 2.64
C ILE A 299 4.78 7.45 1.63
N THR A 300 4.24 6.53 0.84
CA THR A 300 4.95 5.99 -0.33
C THR A 300 4.06 5.96 -1.54
N LYS A 301 4.64 6.25 -2.70
CA LYS A 301 4.01 6.01 -4.00
C LYS A 301 4.12 4.52 -4.31
N ILE A 302 3.04 3.94 -4.77
CA ILE A 302 2.97 2.58 -5.32
C ILE A 302 2.59 2.65 -6.80
N PRO A 303 2.67 1.58 -7.57
CA PRO A 303 2.24 1.57 -8.97
C PRO A 303 0.86 2.20 -9.18
N ASN A 304 0.62 2.78 -10.36
CA ASN A 304 -0.59 3.51 -10.77
C ASN A 304 -0.79 4.88 -10.11
N ASN A 305 0.27 5.53 -9.65
CA ASN A 305 0.17 6.78 -8.88
C ASN A 305 -0.68 6.68 -7.61
N LYS A 306 -0.96 5.47 -7.14
CA LYS A 306 -1.59 5.26 -5.84
C LYS A 306 -0.59 5.51 -4.72
N PHE A 307 -1.11 5.67 -3.51
CA PHE A 307 -0.29 5.96 -2.34
C PHE A 307 -0.71 5.10 -1.14
N TRP A 308 0.28 4.75 -0.35
CA TRP A 308 0.08 4.25 0.99
C TRP A 308 0.54 5.27 2.00
N VAL A 309 -0.27 5.51 3.02
CA VAL A 309 0.02 6.48 4.08
C VAL A 309 -0.18 5.82 5.43
N ILE A 310 0.84 5.86 6.25
CA ILE A 310 0.74 5.43 7.63
C ILE A 310 0.30 6.64 8.46
N VAL A 311 -0.88 6.51 9.04
CA VAL A 311 -1.40 7.48 10.00
C VAL A 311 -1.58 6.80 11.34
N ARG A 312 -1.17 7.45 12.41
CA ARG A 312 -1.20 6.85 13.75
C ARG A 312 -0.31 5.58 13.84
N THR A 313 -0.17 5.06 15.02
CA THR A 313 0.69 3.90 15.33
C THR A 313 0.21 2.58 14.73
N SER A 314 -0.94 2.55 14.05
CA SER A 314 -1.54 1.30 13.60
C SER A 314 -2.44 1.40 12.35
N VAL A 315 -2.72 2.60 11.84
CA VAL A 315 -3.63 2.77 10.70
C VAL A 315 -2.85 3.00 9.43
N PHE A 316 -3.07 2.14 8.47
CA PHE A 316 -2.51 2.21 7.13
C PHE A 316 -3.63 2.61 6.16
N LEU A 317 -3.54 3.79 5.58
CA LEU A 317 -4.48 4.28 4.59
C LEU A 317 -4.01 3.92 3.20
N GLN A 318 -4.95 3.53 2.37
CA GLN A 318 -4.76 3.26 0.95
C GLN A 318 -5.47 4.35 0.17
N LEU A 319 -4.72 5.08 -0.65
CA LEU A 319 -5.20 6.24 -1.39
C LEU A 319 -5.14 5.99 -2.89
N ASN A 320 -6.16 6.46 -3.60
CA ASN A 320 -6.18 6.55 -5.06
C ASN A 320 -5.16 7.60 -5.56
N SER A 321 -5.02 7.72 -6.88
CA SER A 321 -4.12 8.67 -7.53
C SER A 321 -4.47 10.14 -7.24
N ASP A 322 -5.72 10.43 -6.94
CA ASP A 322 -6.22 11.75 -6.50
C ASP A 322 -6.08 11.99 -5.00
N LEU A 323 -5.52 11.01 -4.27
CA LEU A 323 -5.37 10.97 -2.81
C LEU A 323 -6.68 10.75 -2.02
N THR A 324 -7.77 10.36 -2.67
CA THR A 324 -8.98 9.91 -1.95
C THR A 324 -8.72 8.56 -1.29
N THR A 325 -9.13 8.41 -0.05
CA THR A 325 -8.98 7.16 0.70
C THR A 325 -9.99 6.14 0.20
N TYR A 326 -9.52 5.00 -0.30
CA TYR A 326 -10.38 3.88 -0.68
C TYR A 326 -10.38 2.74 0.34
N GLY A 327 -9.39 2.67 1.20
CA GLY A 327 -9.29 1.63 2.22
C GLY A 327 -8.41 2.03 3.39
N SER A 328 -8.61 1.34 4.49
CA SER A 328 -7.74 1.43 5.65
C SER A 328 -7.54 0.04 6.24
N THR A 329 -6.36 -0.22 6.74
CA THR A 329 -6.00 -1.47 7.41
C THR A 329 -5.37 -1.17 8.75
N ASN A 330 -5.76 -1.89 9.78
CA ASN A 330 -5.06 -1.85 11.05
C ASN A 330 -3.97 -2.92 11.03
N LEU A 331 -2.71 -2.50 11.00
CA LEU A 331 -1.54 -3.39 10.98
C LEU A 331 -1.17 -3.93 12.38
N GLY A 332 -2.03 -3.74 13.38
CA GLY A 332 -1.74 -4.09 14.76
C GLY A 332 -0.65 -3.20 15.36
N TYR A 333 0.22 -3.76 16.20
CA TYR A 333 1.31 -3.02 16.85
C TYR A 333 2.53 -2.72 15.96
N CYS A 334 2.40 -2.82 14.65
CA CYS A 334 3.49 -2.50 13.72
C CYS A 334 3.49 -0.99 13.43
N ILE A 335 4.29 -0.23 14.16
CA ILE A 335 4.57 1.17 13.83
C ILE A 335 5.71 1.20 12.82
N TYR A 336 5.39 1.45 11.57
CA TYR A 336 6.40 1.79 10.58
C TYR A 336 6.60 3.29 10.62
N ASN A 337 7.82 3.74 10.92
CA ASN A 337 8.17 5.15 10.89
C ASN A 337 8.50 5.61 9.48
N SER A 338 8.78 4.69 8.60
CA SER A 338 9.03 4.94 7.20
C SER A 338 8.71 3.72 6.37
N ILE A 339 8.14 3.96 5.19
CA ILE A 339 7.79 2.96 4.20
C ILE A 339 8.15 3.48 2.81
N ILE A 340 8.76 2.64 1.99
CA ILE A 340 8.98 2.95 0.58
C ILE A 340 8.71 1.71 -0.29
N TRP A 341 7.93 1.88 -1.34
CA TRP A 341 7.79 0.91 -2.40
C TRP A 341 8.98 1.01 -3.36
N ASP A 342 9.56 -0.12 -3.71
CA ASP A 342 10.64 -0.25 -4.68
C ASP A 342 10.19 -1.07 -5.89
N ASN A 343 10.14 -0.45 -7.06
CA ASN A 343 9.68 -1.08 -8.30
C ASN A 343 10.63 -2.20 -8.76
N ASP A 344 11.96 -2.02 -8.60
CA ASP A 344 12.94 -2.95 -9.16
C ASP A 344 12.97 -4.29 -8.41
N THR A 345 12.74 -4.25 -7.10
CA THR A 345 12.65 -5.47 -6.28
C THR A 345 11.21 -5.96 -6.11
N SER A 346 10.22 -5.18 -6.56
CA SER A 346 8.78 -5.42 -6.32
C SER A 346 8.48 -5.70 -4.86
N THR A 347 9.11 -4.93 -3.97
CA THR A 347 8.99 -5.07 -2.52
C THR A 347 8.86 -3.72 -1.82
N VAL A 348 8.56 -3.77 -0.55
CA VAL A 348 8.48 -2.61 0.33
C VAL A 348 9.63 -2.64 1.31
N PHE A 349 10.37 -1.55 1.43
CA PHE A 349 11.30 -1.35 2.54
C PHE A 349 10.60 -0.58 3.64
N THR A 350 10.71 -1.07 4.86
CA THR A 350 10.07 -0.48 6.04
C THR A 350 11.07 -0.33 7.17
N TYR A 351 10.92 0.74 7.93
CA TYR A 351 11.60 0.90 9.20
C TYR A 351 10.56 1.00 10.34
N SER A 352 10.72 0.15 11.35
CA SER A 352 9.86 0.11 12.53
C SER A 352 10.67 0.38 13.79
N ASN A 353 10.19 1.27 14.68
CA ASN A 353 10.89 1.61 15.92
C ASN A 353 10.30 1.01 17.18
N ILE A 354 9.22 0.19 17.10
CA ILE A 354 8.43 -0.15 18.29
C ILE A 354 9.10 -1.11 19.25
N MET A 355 9.84 -2.07 18.77
CA MET A 355 10.50 -2.98 19.68
C MET A 355 12.02 -2.92 19.58
N TYR A 356 12.58 -2.82 18.40
CA TYR A 356 14.01 -2.95 18.20
C TYR A 356 14.60 -2.12 17.06
N GLY A 357 13.78 -1.34 16.35
CA GLY A 357 14.26 -0.51 15.23
C GLY A 357 14.65 -1.32 13.98
N ASP A 358 13.83 -2.28 13.60
CA ASP A 358 14.12 -3.16 12.46
C ASP A 358 13.97 -2.45 11.12
N LEU A 359 14.98 -2.60 10.28
CA LEU A 359 14.92 -2.31 8.85
C LEU A 359 14.58 -3.60 8.10
N LYS A 360 13.42 -3.64 7.43
CA LYS A 360 12.91 -4.84 6.77
C LYS A 360 12.64 -4.61 5.29
N GLN A 361 12.79 -5.66 4.51
CA GLN A 361 12.24 -5.79 3.17
C GLN A 361 11.04 -6.73 3.22
N GLN A 362 9.93 -6.33 2.61
CA GLN A 362 8.65 -7.04 2.71
C GLN A 362 8.00 -7.21 1.34
N TYR A 363 7.28 -8.30 1.14
CA TYR A 363 6.42 -8.52 -0.03
C TYR A 363 5.00 -8.01 0.25
N ILE A 364 4.27 -7.73 -0.82
CA ILE A 364 2.82 -7.52 -0.76
C ILE A 364 2.07 -8.77 -1.21
N ILE A 365 0.81 -8.91 -0.79
CA ILE A 365 -0.09 -9.93 -1.32
C ILE A 365 -0.49 -9.54 -2.74
N PRO A 366 -0.22 -10.39 -3.73
CA PRO A 366 -0.57 -10.14 -5.11
C PRO A 366 -2.08 -10.26 -5.36
N ALA A 367 -2.53 -9.71 -6.48
CA ALA A 367 -3.80 -10.07 -7.09
C ALA A 367 -3.78 -11.55 -7.52
N SER A 368 -4.82 -12.29 -7.16
CA SER A 368 -4.94 -13.73 -7.44
C SER A 368 -5.57 -14.01 -8.80
N ALA A 369 -6.45 -13.13 -9.25
CA ALA A 369 -7.08 -13.19 -10.56
C ALA A 369 -7.40 -11.78 -11.07
N HIS A 370 -7.45 -11.66 -12.39
CA HIS A 370 -7.80 -10.44 -13.10
C HIS A 370 -8.78 -10.76 -14.24
N THR A 371 -9.80 -9.95 -14.36
CA THR A 371 -10.74 -9.94 -15.48
C THR A 371 -10.79 -8.54 -16.06
N LEU A 372 -10.38 -8.40 -17.31
CA LEU A 372 -10.57 -7.18 -18.10
C LEU A 372 -11.93 -7.28 -18.82
N LEU A 373 -12.84 -6.38 -18.48
CA LEU A 373 -14.14 -6.33 -19.13
C LEU A 373 -14.00 -5.84 -20.58
N PRO A 374 -14.78 -6.37 -21.54
CA PRO A 374 -14.76 -5.92 -22.93
C PRO A 374 -15.06 -4.41 -23.05
N GLU A 375 -15.99 -3.93 -22.24
CA GLU A 375 -16.38 -2.53 -22.15
C GLU A 375 -16.38 -2.04 -20.71
N ALA A 376 -16.12 -0.76 -20.51
CA ALA A 376 -16.20 -0.14 -19.20
C ALA A 376 -17.66 -0.05 -18.74
N ILE A 377 -17.90 -0.39 -17.49
CA ILE A 377 -19.23 -0.35 -16.86
C ILE A 377 -19.30 0.85 -15.92
N THR A 378 -20.36 1.64 -16.05
CA THR A 378 -20.62 2.78 -15.18
C THR A 378 -21.78 2.47 -14.24
N LYS A 379 -21.54 2.55 -12.93
CA LYS A 379 -22.56 2.53 -11.90
C LYS A 379 -22.83 3.94 -11.38
N THR A 380 -24.09 4.30 -11.28
CA THR A 380 -24.53 5.62 -10.78
C THR A 380 -25.19 5.49 -9.38
N PRO A 381 -25.31 6.61 -8.63
CA PRO A 381 -25.96 6.61 -7.32
C PRO A 381 -27.45 6.23 -7.34
N THR A 382 -28.07 6.21 -8.50
CA THR A 382 -29.50 5.85 -8.67
C THR A 382 -29.72 4.34 -8.84
N ASN A 383 -28.65 3.58 -9.12
CA ASN A 383 -28.76 2.15 -9.43
C ASN A 383 -28.06 1.31 -8.37
N THR A 384 -28.59 0.12 -8.13
CA THR A 384 -27.84 -0.98 -7.51
C THR A 384 -27.06 -1.73 -8.60
N MET A 385 -26.04 -2.47 -8.22
CA MET A 385 -25.30 -3.34 -9.12
C MET A 385 -25.11 -4.69 -8.47
N LYS A 386 -25.33 -5.75 -9.23
CA LYS A 386 -25.04 -7.13 -8.85
C LYS A 386 -23.95 -7.66 -9.76
N ILE A 387 -22.89 -8.21 -9.18
CA ILE A 387 -21.84 -8.91 -9.91
C ILE A 387 -21.91 -10.37 -9.55
N GLN A 388 -22.01 -11.21 -10.55
CA GLN A 388 -21.91 -12.67 -10.46
C GLN A 388 -20.56 -13.08 -11.01
N TYR A 389 -19.83 -13.93 -10.28
CA TYR A 389 -18.49 -14.31 -10.63
C TYR A 389 -18.25 -15.79 -10.33
N ASP A 390 -17.86 -16.53 -11.35
CA ASP A 390 -17.66 -17.96 -11.29
C ASP A 390 -16.16 -18.31 -11.29
N PHE A 391 -15.76 -19.16 -10.35
CA PHE A 391 -14.50 -19.88 -10.41
C PHE A 391 -14.79 -21.34 -10.65
N SER A 392 -14.43 -21.85 -11.83
CA SER A 392 -14.39 -23.28 -12.11
C SER A 392 -12.96 -23.81 -11.91
N CYS A 393 -12.85 -24.97 -11.34
CA CYS A 393 -11.59 -25.67 -11.18
C CYS A 393 -11.76 -27.07 -11.75
N ASP A 394 -11.20 -27.30 -12.93
CA ASP A 394 -11.06 -28.65 -13.44
C ASP A 394 -10.00 -29.36 -12.57
N TYR A 395 -10.46 -30.16 -11.63
CA TYR A 395 -9.58 -31.10 -10.93
C TYR A 395 -9.10 -32.15 -11.92
N VAL A 396 -8.04 -31.82 -12.64
CA VAL A 396 -7.21 -32.85 -13.23
C VAL A 396 -6.42 -33.45 -12.07
N TYR A 397 -6.95 -34.48 -11.43
CA TYR A 397 -6.11 -35.39 -10.67
C TYR A 397 -5.07 -35.92 -11.67
N PRO A 398 -3.77 -35.71 -11.49
CA PRO A 398 -2.79 -36.42 -12.24
C PRO A 398 -2.85 -37.88 -11.79
N LEU A 399 -3.77 -38.65 -12.40
CA LEU A 399 -3.90 -40.10 -12.19
C LEU A 399 -2.71 -40.91 -12.75
N ASP A 400 -1.74 -40.26 -13.35
CA ASP A 400 -0.58 -40.86 -13.98
C ASP A 400 0.77 -40.39 -13.38
N MET A 401 0.84 -40.30 -12.06
CA MET A 401 2.16 -40.27 -11.44
C MET A 401 2.68 -41.70 -11.27
N PRO A 402 3.81 -42.05 -11.85
CA PRO A 402 4.40 -43.38 -11.58
C PRO A 402 4.69 -43.46 -10.09
N ALA A 403 4.21 -44.54 -9.48
CA ALA A 403 4.57 -44.89 -8.11
C ALA A 403 6.10 -45.03 -8.02
N HIS A 404 6.76 -44.21 -7.23
CA HIS A 404 8.15 -44.35 -6.83
C HIS A 404 8.24 -45.12 -5.52
#